data_d18b6dba2dfedc16b80a3c5c2728335d
#
_entry.id   d18b6dba2dfedc16b80a3c5c2728335d
#
_cell.length_a   1.000
_cell.length_b   1.000
_cell.length_c   1.000
_cell.angle_alpha   90.00
_cell.angle_beta   90.00
_cell.angle_gamma   90.00
#
_symmetry.space_group_name_H-M   'P 1'
#
loop_
_entity.id
_entity.type
_entity.pdbx_description
1 polymer ?
#
loop_
_entity_poly.entity_id
_entity_poly.type
_entity_poly.pdbx_seq_one_letter_code
_entity_poly.pdbx_strand_id
1 'polypeptide(L)'
;GGIIAMTGFYYQMMVAVLYLGEVFQGDWDGMFLDHHQDIVLFNNSKKIIKFIQVKTKNSTYAPANKKIVESWIPKLFITAFNIKQKQDFNLKFELVSNCFFQDQKNFNISPFYPDSESRSIEETKQMISASFGSKVINYNDNNEDFLDQAFENFNMRHIPHESLEEKVVRNI
;
A
#
# COMPACT_ATOMS: atom_id res chain seq x y z
N GLY A 1 -9.20 -22.55 -9.28
CA GLY A 1 -8.29 -21.76 -8.40
C GLY A 1 -7.05 -21.24 -9.13
N GLY A 2 -6.47 -22.00 -10.08
CA GLY A 2 -5.20 -21.63 -10.70
C GLY A 2 -5.25 -20.36 -11.58
N ILE A 3 -6.30 -20.18 -12.35
CA ILE A 3 -6.43 -19.00 -13.25
C ILE A 3 -6.52 -17.70 -12.43
N ILE A 4 -7.24 -17.72 -11.33
CA ILE A 4 -7.42 -16.55 -10.44
C ILE A 4 -6.10 -16.16 -9.77
N ALA A 5 -5.36 -17.14 -9.29
CA ALA A 5 -4.04 -16.90 -8.69
C ALA A 5 -3.04 -16.36 -9.72
N MET A 6 -3.06 -16.86 -10.95
CA MET A 6 -2.23 -16.37 -12.05
C MET A 6 -2.57 -14.93 -12.43
N THR A 7 -3.85 -14.56 -12.46
CA THR A 7 -4.28 -13.19 -12.75
C THR A 7 -3.78 -12.20 -11.69
N GLY A 8 -3.87 -12.57 -10.42
CA GLY A 8 -3.34 -11.78 -9.32
C GLY A 8 -1.82 -11.60 -9.41
N PHE A 9 -1.10 -12.68 -9.64
CA PHE A 9 0.35 -12.65 -9.81
C PHE A 9 0.77 -11.80 -11.02
N TYR A 10 0.09 -11.95 -12.15
CA TYR A 10 0.35 -11.15 -13.35
C TYR A 10 0.18 -9.65 -13.08
N TYR A 11 -0.91 -9.25 -12.41
CA TYR A 11 -1.13 -7.87 -12.02
C TYR A 11 0.00 -7.32 -11.14
N GLN A 12 0.44 -8.10 -10.15
CA GLN A 12 1.54 -7.70 -9.29
C GLN A 12 2.85 -7.51 -10.05
N MET A 13 3.15 -8.41 -10.98
CA MET A 13 4.34 -8.28 -11.83
C MET A 13 4.27 -7.03 -12.71
N MET A 14 3.10 -6.70 -13.24
CA MET A 14 2.89 -5.49 -14.02
C MET A 14 3.08 -4.23 -13.17
N VAL A 15 2.60 -4.22 -11.94
CA VAL A 15 2.84 -3.13 -10.99
C VAL A 15 4.34 -3.01 -10.67
N ALA A 16 5.03 -4.12 -10.46
CA ALA A 16 6.48 -4.13 -10.24
C ALA A 16 7.25 -3.53 -11.43
N VAL A 17 6.87 -3.89 -12.66
CA VAL A 17 7.47 -3.31 -13.88
C VAL A 17 7.20 -1.81 -13.98
N LEU A 18 6.02 -1.35 -13.61
CA LEU A 18 5.69 0.09 -13.56
C LEU A 18 6.65 0.85 -12.63
N TYR A 19 6.88 0.35 -11.42
CA TYR A 19 7.81 0.98 -10.46
C TYR A 19 9.28 0.80 -10.85
N LEU A 20 9.62 -0.28 -11.54
CA LEU A 20 10.97 -0.44 -12.09
C LEU A 20 11.28 0.68 -13.10
N GLY A 21 10.29 1.17 -13.85
CA GLY A 21 10.42 2.34 -14.69
C GLY A 21 10.86 3.59 -13.91
N GLU A 22 10.34 3.81 -12.71
CA GLU A 22 10.77 4.93 -11.85
C GLU A 22 12.24 4.77 -11.37
N VAL A 23 12.70 3.54 -11.15
CA VAL A 23 14.10 3.26 -10.85
C VAL A 23 15.00 3.65 -12.03
N PHE A 24 14.63 3.26 -13.24
CA PHE A 24 15.38 3.61 -14.45
C PHE A 24 15.37 5.11 -14.75
N GLN A 25 14.33 5.82 -14.35
CA GLN A 25 14.27 7.29 -14.45
C GLN A 25 15.14 8.01 -13.40
N GLY A 26 15.66 7.28 -12.42
CA GLY A 26 16.54 7.83 -11.38
C GLY A 26 15.81 8.37 -10.15
N ASP A 27 14.50 8.15 -10.03
CA ASP A 27 13.73 8.55 -8.85
C ASP A 27 14.08 7.72 -7.62
N TRP A 28 14.52 6.48 -7.85
CA TRP A 28 14.90 5.50 -6.83
C TRP A 28 16.23 4.84 -7.18
N ASP A 29 17.01 4.50 -6.15
CA ASP A 29 18.30 3.80 -6.34
C ASP A 29 18.10 2.31 -6.63
N GLY A 30 17.01 1.72 -6.17
CA GLY A 30 16.70 0.33 -6.42
C GLY A 30 15.34 -0.11 -5.91
N MET A 31 15.02 -1.38 -6.17
CA MET A 31 13.76 -2.03 -5.84
C MET A 31 14.01 -3.45 -5.33
N PHE A 32 13.27 -3.83 -4.30
CA PHE A 32 13.18 -5.21 -3.83
C PHE A 32 11.75 -5.74 -4.02
N LEU A 33 11.64 -7.01 -4.32
CA LEU A 33 10.38 -7.77 -4.31
C LEU A 33 10.43 -8.73 -3.13
N ASP A 34 9.49 -8.61 -2.21
CA ASP A 34 9.36 -9.53 -1.09
C ASP A 34 8.42 -10.70 -1.43
N HIS A 35 8.64 -11.83 -0.78
CA HIS A 35 7.84 -13.06 -0.92
C HIS A 35 6.36 -12.88 -0.63
N HIS A 36 5.99 -11.82 0.08
CA HIS A 36 4.61 -11.48 0.44
C HIS A 36 3.93 -10.55 -0.56
N GLN A 37 4.49 -10.36 -1.75
CA GLN A 37 3.92 -9.53 -2.82
C GLN A 37 4.05 -8.02 -2.57
N ASP A 38 4.97 -7.65 -1.74
CA ASP A 38 5.27 -6.26 -1.44
C ASP A 38 6.46 -5.79 -2.28
N ILE A 39 6.39 -4.56 -2.74
CA ILE A 39 7.45 -3.89 -3.47
C ILE A 39 8.08 -2.87 -2.52
N VAL A 40 9.38 -2.85 -2.44
CA VAL A 40 10.13 -1.89 -1.62
C VAL A 40 11.06 -1.09 -2.52
N LEU A 41 10.86 0.22 -2.56
CA LEU A 41 11.73 1.16 -3.25
C LEU A 41 12.58 1.91 -2.23
N PHE A 42 13.82 2.20 -2.58
CA PHE A 42 14.70 2.97 -1.70
C PHE A 42 15.49 4.04 -2.45
N ASN A 43 15.74 5.14 -1.75
CA ASN A 43 16.60 6.22 -2.20
C ASN A 43 17.53 6.60 -1.04
N ASN A 44 18.82 6.27 -1.19
CA ASN A 44 19.82 6.45 -0.14
C ASN A 44 20.18 7.92 0.11
N SER A 45 20.24 8.72 -0.94
CA SER A 45 20.60 10.15 -0.84
C SER A 45 19.51 10.96 -0.13
N LYS A 46 18.24 10.65 -0.42
CA LYS A 46 17.08 11.27 0.23
C LYS A 46 16.69 10.60 1.53
N LYS A 47 17.28 9.46 1.85
CA LYS A 47 16.92 8.60 3.01
C LYS A 47 15.42 8.29 3.06
N ILE A 48 14.89 7.77 1.96
CA ILE A 48 13.48 7.40 1.82
C ILE A 48 13.38 5.92 1.47
N ILE A 49 12.47 5.22 2.13
CA ILE A 49 12.02 3.87 1.74
C ILE A 49 10.51 3.94 1.52
N LYS A 50 10.05 3.42 0.37
CA LYS A 50 8.63 3.33 0.04
C LYS A 50 8.21 1.87 0.01
N PHE A 51 7.22 1.53 0.84
CA PHE A 51 6.59 0.22 0.86
C PHE A 51 5.30 0.25 0.05
N ILE A 52 5.18 -0.67 -0.88
CA ILE A 52 4.03 -0.78 -1.77
C ILE A 52 3.44 -2.17 -1.62
N GLN A 53 2.19 -2.24 -1.20
CA GLN A 53 1.43 -3.47 -1.17
C GLN A 53 0.48 -3.52 -2.36
N VAL A 54 0.51 -4.64 -3.10
CA VAL A 54 -0.36 -4.85 -4.25
C VAL A 54 -1.45 -5.85 -3.87
N LYS A 55 -2.69 -5.44 -4.03
CA LYS A 55 -3.88 -6.27 -3.75
C LYS A 55 -4.80 -6.33 -4.94
N THR A 56 -5.28 -7.51 -5.24
CA THR A 56 -6.22 -7.76 -6.33
C THR A 56 -7.50 -8.39 -5.83
N LYS A 57 -8.60 -8.10 -6.53
CA LYS A 57 -9.87 -8.82 -6.40
C LYS A 57 -10.22 -9.45 -7.75
N ASN A 58 -10.87 -10.61 -7.70
CA ASN A 58 -11.25 -11.36 -8.89
C ASN A 58 -12.30 -10.65 -9.73
N SER A 59 -13.17 -9.89 -9.09
CA SER A 59 -14.13 -9.04 -9.75
C SER A 59 -13.67 -7.59 -9.64
N THR A 60 -13.25 -7.02 -10.76
CA THR A 60 -12.84 -5.62 -10.87
C THR A 60 -13.99 -4.65 -10.64
N TYR A 61 -15.24 -5.12 -10.78
CA TYR A 61 -16.44 -4.34 -10.54
C TYR A 61 -16.91 -4.35 -9.08
N ALA A 62 -16.39 -5.30 -8.27
CA ALA A 62 -16.71 -5.32 -6.85
C ALA A 62 -15.70 -4.47 -6.08
N PRO A 63 -16.11 -3.34 -5.49
CA PRO A 63 -15.19 -2.48 -4.77
C PRO A 63 -14.60 -3.18 -3.54
N ALA A 64 -13.39 -2.81 -3.17
CA ALA A 64 -12.85 -3.14 -1.86
C ALA A 64 -13.56 -2.28 -0.81
N ASN A 65 -14.30 -2.90 0.06
CA ASN A 65 -14.99 -2.19 1.13
C ASN A 65 -14.03 -1.84 2.28
N LYS A 66 -14.49 -0.97 3.18
CA LYS A 66 -13.73 -0.50 4.34
C LYS A 66 -13.09 -1.65 5.13
N LYS A 67 -13.83 -2.70 5.42
CA LYS A 67 -13.34 -3.86 6.19
C LYS A 67 -12.17 -4.58 5.50
N ILE A 68 -12.21 -4.72 4.18
CA ILE A 68 -11.12 -5.33 3.40
C ILE A 68 -9.87 -4.45 3.46
N VAL A 69 -10.02 -3.15 3.23
CA VAL A 69 -8.91 -2.18 3.27
C VAL A 69 -8.25 -2.14 4.64
N GLU A 70 -9.03 -2.11 5.70
CA GLU A 70 -8.56 -2.16 7.09
C GLU A 70 -7.80 -3.45 7.42
N SER A 71 -8.08 -4.55 6.74
CA SER A 71 -7.34 -5.80 6.91
C SER A 71 -5.99 -5.81 6.18
N TRP A 72 -5.85 -5.02 5.12
CA TRP A 72 -4.63 -4.98 4.31
C TRP A 72 -3.56 -4.04 4.87
N ILE A 73 -3.96 -2.88 5.35
CA ILE A 73 -3.04 -1.82 5.77
C ILE A 73 -2.15 -2.20 6.98
N PRO A 74 -2.66 -2.86 8.04
CA PRO A 74 -1.85 -3.16 9.20
C PRO A 74 -0.61 -4.00 8.89
N LYS A 75 -0.71 -4.94 7.97
CA LYS A 75 0.41 -5.79 7.57
C LYS A 75 1.54 -4.97 6.95
N LEU A 76 1.20 -4.02 6.09
CA LEU A 76 2.15 -3.10 5.47
C LEU A 76 2.91 -2.29 6.52
N PHE A 77 2.21 -1.75 7.51
CA PHE A 77 2.82 -0.98 8.58
C PHE A 77 3.70 -1.82 9.51
N ILE A 78 3.31 -3.05 9.82
CA ILE A 78 4.10 -3.96 10.65
C ILE A 78 5.44 -4.28 10.00
N THR A 79 5.45 -4.59 8.71
CA THR A 79 6.68 -4.84 7.95
C THR A 79 7.64 -3.65 8.02
N ALA A 80 7.12 -2.46 7.80
CA ALA A 80 7.91 -1.23 7.85
C ALA A 80 8.41 -0.89 9.26
N PHE A 81 7.60 -1.11 10.29
CA PHE A 81 7.97 -0.87 11.67
C PHE A 81 9.22 -1.68 12.07
N ASN A 82 9.26 -2.95 11.70
CA ASN A 82 10.40 -3.82 11.98
C ASN A 82 11.68 -3.36 11.28
N ILE A 83 11.57 -2.71 10.12
CA ILE A 83 12.71 -2.17 9.38
C ILE A 83 13.16 -0.83 9.98
N LYS A 84 12.24 0.06 10.33
CA LYS A 84 12.56 1.39 10.89
C LYS A 84 13.40 1.31 12.15
N GLN A 85 13.19 0.32 12.99
CA GLN A 85 13.99 0.13 14.19
C GLN A 85 15.49 -0.07 13.91
N LYS A 86 15.85 -0.38 12.68
CA LYS A 86 17.21 -0.68 12.26
C LYS A 86 17.88 0.42 11.44
N GLN A 87 17.11 1.37 10.90
CA GLN A 87 17.59 2.36 9.95
C GLN A 87 16.87 3.70 10.09
N ASP A 88 17.62 4.79 9.95
CA ASP A 88 17.11 6.17 10.01
C ASP A 88 16.65 6.65 8.62
N PHE A 89 15.53 6.10 8.14
CA PHE A 89 14.91 6.46 6.88
C PHE A 89 13.49 7.00 7.09
N ASN A 90 13.08 7.94 6.23
CA ASN A 90 11.69 8.34 6.12
C ASN A 90 10.91 7.28 5.35
N LEU A 91 9.79 6.86 5.91
CA LEU A 91 8.98 5.79 5.33
C LEU A 91 7.78 6.37 4.60
N LYS A 92 7.51 5.83 3.40
CA LYS A 92 6.31 6.10 2.62
C LYS A 92 5.58 4.79 2.36
N PHE A 93 4.27 4.86 2.22
CA PHE A 93 3.40 3.71 2.06
C PHE A 93 2.41 3.90 0.93
N GLU A 94 2.19 2.84 0.15
CA GLU A 94 1.20 2.85 -0.91
C GLU A 94 0.48 1.50 -1.00
N LEU A 95 -0.83 1.54 -1.10
CA LEU A 95 -1.67 0.40 -1.41
C LEU A 95 -2.15 0.52 -2.86
N VAL A 96 -1.76 -0.42 -3.70
CA VAL A 96 -2.16 -0.47 -5.12
C VAL A 96 -3.17 -1.59 -5.32
N SER A 97 -4.26 -1.30 -6.00
CA SER A 97 -5.28 -2.30 -6.32
C SER A 97 -5.91 -2.09 -7.69
N ASN A 98 -6.40 -3.20 -8.27
CA ASN A 98 -7.17 -3.23 -9.51
C ASN A 98 -8.65 -2.91 -9.30
N CYS A 99 -9.11 -2.75 -8.07
CA CYS A 99 -10.50 -2.45 -7.74
C CYS A 99 -10.64 -1.09 -7.05
N PHE A 100 -11.84 -0.53 -7.14
CA PHE A 100 -12.18 0.72 -6.45
C PHE A 100 -12.20 0.52 -4.94
N PHE A 101 -11.95 1.61 -4.23
CA PHE A 101 -12.09 1.70 -2.78
C PHE A 101 -13.39 2.44 -2.47
N GLN A 102 -14.47 1.69 -2.22
CA GLN A 102 -15.80 2.26 -1.94
C GLN A 102 -16.52 1.46 -0.86
N ASP A 103 -17.34 2.14 -0.08
CA ASP A 103 -18.27 1.49 0.82
C ASP A 103 -19.59 1.09 0.10
N GLN A 104 -20.52 0.45 0.84
CA GLN A 104 -21.80 0.02 0.31
C GLN A 104 -22.72 1.17 -0.13
N LYS A 105 -22.41 2.41 0.26
CA LYS A 105 -23.19 3.61 -0.06
C LYS A 105 -22.58 4.42 -1.21
N ASN A 106 -21.64 3.85 -1.95
CA ASN A 106 -20.88 4.51 -3.02
C ASN A 106 -20.03 5.72 -2.58
N PHE A 107 -19.77 5.87 -1.29
CA PHE A 107 -18.81 6.84 -0.81
C PHE A 107 -17.38 6.34 -1.03
N ASN A 108 -16.52 7.24 -1.42
CA ASN A 108 -15.11 6.95 -1.51
C ASN A 108 -14.58 6.71 -0.09
N ILE A 109 -14.18 5.48 0.21
CA ILE A 109 -13.70 5.08 1.52
C ILE A 109 -12.19 5.18 1.69
N SER A 110 -11.49 5.68 0.68
CA SER A 110 -10.10 5.97 0.96
C SER A 110 -10.05 7.01 2.08
N PRO A 111 -9.64 6.65 3.29
CA PRO A 111 -9.61 7.58 4.39
C PRO A 111 -8.63 8.73 4.13
N PHE A 112 -7.82 8.61 3.09
CA PHE A 112 -6.75 9.50 2.71
C PHE A 112 -7.04 10.31 1.44
N TYR A 113 -8.23 10.16 0.88
CA TYR A 113 -8.69 11.07 -0.18
C TYR A 113 -9.15 12.39 0.43
N PRO A 114 -8.86 13.52 -0.24
CA PRO A 114 -9.20 14.84 0.30
C PRO A 114 -10.67 15.05 0.64
N ASP A 115 -11.57 14.34 -0.06
CA ASP A 115 -13.03 14.47 0.09
C ASP A 115 -13.63 13.48 1.11
N SER A 116 -12.80 12.71 1.83
CA SER A 116 -13.29 11.80 2.85
C SER A 116 -13.73 12.55 4.09
N GLU A 117 -14.88 12.18 4.65
CA GLU A 117 -15.33 12.75 5.93
C GLU A 117 -14.34 12.43 7.05
N SER A 118 -13.97 13.44 7.83
CA SER A 118 -12.99 13.33 8.90
C SER A 118 -13.30 12.22 9.93
N ARG A 119 -14.59 12.00 10.20
CA ARG A 119 -15.04 10.93 11.10
C ARG A 119 -14.71 9.54 10.58
N SER A 120 -14.90 9.31 9.30
CA SER A 120 -14.57 8.03 8.67
C SER A 120 -13.06 7.75 8.69
N ILE A 121 -12.25 8.79 8.54
CA ILE A 121 -10.79 8.71 8.64
C ILE A 121 -10.37 8.28 10.05
N GLU A 122 -10.90 8.92 11.07
CA GLU A 122 -10.51 8.65 12.45
C GLU A 122 -10.89 7.23 12.89
N GLU A 123 -12.11 6.78 12.59
CA GLU A 123 -12.54 5.40 12.87
C GLU A 123 -11.63 4.37 12.18
N THR A 124 -11.26 4.62 10.93
CA THR A 124 -10.37 3.74 10.18
C THR A 124 -8.97 3.69 10.79
N LYS A 125 -8.42 4.83 11.20
CA LYS A 125 -7.14 4.89 11.90
C LYS A 125 -7.17 4.12 13.21
N GLN A 126 -8.22 4.25 14.00
CA GLN A 126 -8.38 3.52 15.25
C GLN A 126 -8.41 2.00 15.04
N MET A 127 -9.13 1.51 14.05
CA MET A 127 -9.18 0.08 13.74
C MET A 127 -7.82 -0.45 13.25
N ILE A 128 -7.11 0.29 12.42
CA ILE A 128 -5.77 -0.07 11.96
C ILE A 128 -4.79 -0.08 13.13
N SER A 129 -4.83 0.92 13.99
CA SER A 129 -3.97 1.04 15.18
C SER A 129 -4.19 -0.11 16.15
N ALA A 130 -5.43 -0.49 16.41
CA ALA A 130 -5.76 -1.64 17.25
C ALA A 130 -5.24 -2.96 16.67
N SER A 131 -5.42 -3.17 15.36
CA SER A 131 -4.89 -4.35 14.67
C SER A 131 -3.37 -4.39 14.65
N PHE A 132 -2.72 -3.26 14.46
CA PHE A 132 -1.27 -3.12 14.53
C PHE A 132 -0.75 -3.45 15.94
N GLY A 133 -1.32 -2.83 16.96
CA GLY A 133 -0.90 -3.01 18.36
C GLY A 133 -1.06 -4.44 18.85
N SER A 134 -2.06 -5.18 18.35
CA SER A 134 -2.25 -6.59 18.71
C SER A 134 -1.20 -7.54 18.13
N LYS A 135 -0.46 -7.13 17.11
CA LYS A 135 0.48 -7.96 16.35
C LYS A 135 1.95 -7.56 16.56
N VAL A 136 2.19 -6.40 17.13
CA VAL A 136 3.56 -5.90 17.39
C VAL A 136 3.96 -6.25 18.81
N ILE A 137 5.08 -6.96 18.92
CA ILE A 137 5.66 -7.28 20.24
C ILE A 137 6.25 -5.99 20.84
N ASN A 138 5.94 -5.72 22.12
CA ASN A 138 6.38 -4.52 22.84
C ASN A 138 5.80 -3.20 22.27
N TYR A 139 4.56 -3.25 21.82
CA TYR A 139 3.83 -2.01 21.48
C TYR A 139 3.73 -1.13 22.75
N ASN A 140 4.20 0.10 22.63
CA ASN A 140 4.18 1.10 23.70
C ASN A 140 3.87 2.48 23.14
N ASP A 141 3.73 3.48 24.00
CA ASP A 141 3.36 4.84 23.62
C ASP A 141 4.34 5.49 22.61
N ASN A 142 5.61 5.06 22.58
CA ASN A 142 6.57 5.53 21.58
C ASN A 142 6.26 5.07 20.14
N ASN A 143 5.35 4.11 19.98
CA ASN A 143 4.94 3.61 18.66
C ASN A 143 3.78 4.40 18.06
N GLU A 144 3.11 5.26 18.84
CA GLU A 144 2.06 6.14 18.32
C GLU A 144 2.64 7.11 17.28
N ASP A 145 3.81 7.68 17.55
CA ASP A 145 4.51 8.55 16.58
C ASP A 145 4.77 7.85 15.25
N PHE A 146 5.09 6.55 15.28
CA PHE A 146 5.27 5.77 14.05
C PHE A 146 3.98 5.67 13.25
N LEU A 147 2.87 5.36 13.92
CA LEU A 147 1.57 5.25 13.25
C LEU A 147 1.10 6.57 12.68
N ASP A 148 1.26 7.67 13.40
CA ASP A 148 0.92 9.00 12.91
C ASP A 148 1.71 9.36 11.65
N GLN A 149 3.01 9.13 11.63
CA GLN A 149 3.84 9.32 10.45
C GLN A 149 3.46 8.38 9.31
N ALA A 150 3.12 7.12 9.62
CA ALA A 150 2.68 6.16 8.61
C ALA A 150 1.37 6.60 7.94
N PHE A 151 0.40 7.10 8.70
CA PHE A 151 -0.84 7.62 8.12
C PHE A 151 -0.64 8.88 7.28
N GLU A 152 0.24 9.79 7.70
CA GLU A 152 0.56 10.99 6.93
C GLU A 152 1.26 10.68 5.60
N ASN A 153 2.04 9.59 5.54
CA ASN A 153 2.81 9.18 4.37
C ASN A 153 2.17 8.00 3.61
N PHE A 154 0.89 7.75 3.83
CA PHE A 154 0.15 6.68 3.18
C PHE A 154 -0.67 7.19 2.01
N ASN A 155 -0.65 6.44 0.91
CA ASN A 155 -1.45 6.69 -0.28
C ASN A 155 -2.14 5.42 -0.78
N MET A 156 -3.33 5.58 -1.36
CA MET A 156 -4.06 4.51 -2.03
C MET A 156 -4.15 4.81 -3.52
N ARG A 157 -3.81 3.82 -4.34
CA ARG A 157 -3.78 3.95 -5.79
C ARG A 157 -4.61 2.86 -6.46
N HIS A 158 -5.63 3.29 -7.18
CA HIS A 158 -6.40 2.40 -8.04
C HIS A 158 -5.82 2.40 -9.45
N ILE A 159 -5.39 1.25 -9.94
CA ILE A 159 -4.92 1.07 -11.31
C ILE A 159 -5.69 -0.09 -11.94
N PRO A 160 -6.66 0.16 -12.82
CA PRO A 160 -7.33 -0.90 -13.57
C PRO A 160 -6.35 -1.71 -14.41
N HIS A 161 -6.65 -2.98 -14.66
CA HIS A 161 -5.79 -3.87 -15.48
C HIS A 161 -5.45 -3.26 -16.84
N GLU A 162 -6.44 -2.74 -17.55
CA GLU A 162 -6.24 -2.18 -18.87
C GLU A 162 -5.31 -0.97 -18.85
N SER A 163 -5.49 -0.08 -17.88
CA SER A 163 -4.61 1.10 -17.68
C SER A 163 -3.19 0.72 -17.33
N LEU A 164 -3.00 -0.36 -16.58
CA LEU A 164 -1.69 -0.82 -16.16
C LEU A 164 -0.91 -1.38 -17.36
N GLU A 165 -1.54 -2.19 -18.20
CA GLU A 165 -0.93 -2.71 -19.42
C GLU A 165 -0.46 -1.59 -20.36
N GLU A 166 -1.30 -0.60 -20.59
CA GLU A 166 -0.94 0.57 -21.40
C GLU A 166 0.25 1.34 -20.82
N LYS A 167 0.28 1.56 -19.52
CA LYS A 167 1.39 2.26 -18.85
C LYS A 167 2.69 1.52 -18.93
N VAL A 168 2.67 0.20 -18.77
CA VAL A 168 3.87 -0.64 -18.88
C VAL A 168 4.42 -0.64 -20.29
N VAL A 169 3.58 -0.82 -21.30
CA VAL A 169 4.00 -0.82 -22.71
C VAL A 169 4.61 0.53 -23.13
N ARG A 170 4.05 1.65 -22.65
CA ARG A 170 4.59 2.98 -22.98
C ARG A 170 5.94 3.30 -22.32
N ASN A 171 6.27 2.61 -21.24
CA ASN A 171 7.51 2.83 -20.50
C ASN A 171 8.64 1.85 -20.87
N ILE A 172 8.34 0.92 -21.78
CA ILE A 172 9.34 0.04 -22.37
C ILE A 172 9.91 0.69 -23.66
#